data_15e177d69d7b79bac0003e662c84cfb3
#
_entry.id   15e177d69d7b79bac0003e662c84cfb3
#
_cell.length_a   1.000
_cell.length_b   1.000
_cell.length_c   1.000
_cell.angle_alpha   90.00
_cell.angle_beta   90.00
_cell.angle_gamma   90.00
#
_symmetry.space_group_name_H-M   'P 1'
#
loop_
_entity.id
_entity.type
_entity.pdbx_description
1 polymer ?
#
loop_
_entity_poly.entity_id
_entity_poly.type
_entity_poly.pdbx_seq_one_letter_code
_entity_poly.pdbx_strand_id
1 'polypeptide(L)'
;EVQLLESGGGLVQPGGSLRLSCAASGFTFSSHAMSWVRQAPGKGLEWVSAIWASGEQYYADSVKGRFTISRDNSKNTLYLQMNSLRAEDTAVYYCAKGWLGNFDYWGQGTLVTVSSASDAAPTVSIFPPSSEQLTSGGASVVCFLNNFYPKDINVKWKIDGSERQNGVLNSWTDQDSKDSTYSMSSTLTLTKDEYERHNSYTCEATHKTSTSPIVKSFNRNEC
;
A
#
# COMPACT_ATOMS: atom_id res chain seq x y z
N GLU A 1 9.74 -21.81 17.78
CA GLU A 1 8.82 -21.33 16.76
C GLU A 1 9.59 -20.86 15.53
N VAL A 2 9.20 -21.32 14.34
CA VAL A 2 9.81 -20.89 13.09
C VAL A 2 9.30 -19.50 12.74
N GLN A 3 10.21 -18.59 12.43
CA GLN A 3 9.87 -17.25 11.95
C GLN A 3 10.67 -16.91 10.70
N LEU A 4 9.99 -16.25 9.76
CA LEU A 4 10.57 -15.72 8.54
C LEU A 4 10.10 -14.27 8.43
N LEU A 5 11.03 -13.32 8.35
CA LEU A 5 10.71 -11.90 8.31
C LEU A 5 11.36 -11.24 7.10
N GLU A 6 10.53 -10.84 6.15
CA GLU A 6 10.98 -10.16 4.93
C GLU A 6 11.13 -8.67 5.15
N SER A 7 12.05 -8.06 4.42
CA SER A 7 12.26 -6.63 4.37
C SER A 7 12.88 -6.22 3.04
N GLY A 8 12.92 -4.93 2.77
CA GLY A 8 13.57 -4.36 1.58
C GLY A 8 12.62 -3.98 0.46
N GLY A 9 11.33 -4.30 0.59
CA GLY A 9 10.33 -3.88 -0.39
C GLY A 9 10.11 -2.38 -0.40
N GLY A 10 9.55 -1.90 -1.49
CA GLY A 10 9.25 -0.48 -1.67
C GLY A 10 8.88 -0.15 -3.09
N LEU A 11 8.79 1.15 -3.37
CA LEU A 11 8.48 1.68 -4.68
C LEU A 11 9.77 1.89 -5.46
N VAL A 12 9.78 1.43 -6.72
CA VAL A 12 10.93 1.57 -7.60
C VAL A 12 10.44 1.82 -9.02
N GLN A 13 11.22 2.56 -9.81
CA GLN A 13 10.90 2.81 -11.22
C GLN A 13 11.26 1.60 -12.08
N PRO A 14 10.58 1.40 -13.23
CA PRO A 14 10.97 0.37 -14.18
C PRO A 14 12.45 0.50 -14.57
N GLY A 15 13.14 -0.62 -14.66
CA GLY A 15 14.57 -0.65 -14.90
C GLY A 15 15.41 -0.54 -13.63
N GLY A 16 14.81 -0.18 -12.50
CA GLY A 16 15.50 -0.05 -11.22
C GLY A 16 15.79 -1.38 -10.56
N SER A 17 16.38 -1.30 -9.36
CA SER A 17 16.83 -2.45 -8.58
C SER A 17 16.35 -2.36 -7.15
N LEU A 18 16.12 -3.52 -6.53
CA LEU A 18 15.84 -3.67 -5.10
C LEU A 18 16.51 -4.94 -4.61
N ARG A 19 16.84 -4.96 -3.32
CA ARG A 19 17.32 -6.17 -2.65
C ARG A 19 16.39 -6.51 -1.50
N LEU A 20 15.80 -7.69 -1.56
CA LEU A 20 14.97 -8.20 -0.47
C LEU A 20 15.81 -9.05 0.46
N SER A 21 15.47 -9.01 1.74
CA SER A 21 16.09 -9.84 2.78
C SER A 21 15.02 -10.61 3.52
N CYS A 22 15.37 -11.80 3.99
CA CYS A 22 14.51 -12.63 4.83
C CYS A 22 15.33 -13.12 6.01
N ALA A 23 15.02 -12.67 7.19
CA ALA A 23 15.65 -13.14 8.42
C ALA A 23 14.92 -14.36 8.93
N ALA A 24 15.64 -15.49 9.07
CA ALA A 24 15.07 -16.76 9.49
C ALA A 24 15.49 -17.10 10.92
N SER A 25 14.58 -17.71 11.67
CA SER A 25 14.87 -18.19 13.02
C SER A 25 14.00 -19.39 13.38
N GLY A 26 14.42 -20.15 14.39
CA GLY A 26 13.64 -21.27 14.92
C GLY A 26 13.91 -22.61 14.24
N PHE A 27 14.88 -22.67 13.31
CA PHE A 27 15.28 -23.91 12.66
C PHE A 27 16.73 -23.80 12.19
N THR A 28 17.33 -24.94 11.78
CA THR A 28 18.69 -24.94 11.26
C THR A 28 18.69 -24.46 9.80
N PHE A 29 18.87 -23.16 9.62
CA PHE A 29 18.77 -22.50 8.32
C PHE A 29 19.67 -23.15 7.27
N SER A 30 20.91 -23.44 7.64
CA SER A 30 21.92 -24.00 6.72
C SER A 30 21.55 -25.36 6.13
N SER A 31 20.58 -26.06 6.72
CA SER A 31 20.21 -27.42 6.30
C SER A 31 19.01 -27.48 5.36
N HIS A 32 18.42 -26.34 5.03
CA HIS A 32 17.14 -26.32 4.30
C HIS A 32 17.23 -25.54 3.01
N ALA A 33 16.48 -25.99 2.00
CA ALA A 33 16.18 -25.19 0.82
C ALA A 33 15.28 -24.03 1.21
N MET A 34 15.47 -22.88 0.58
CA MET A 34 14.67 -21.69 0.79
C MET A 34 14.21 -21.15 -0.56
N SER A 35 13.05 -20.53 -0.57
CA SER A 35 12.43 -20.01 -1.80
C SER A 35 11.90 -18.61 -1.62
N TRP A 36 11.80 -17.90 -2.74
CA TRP A 36 10.99 -16.69 -2.87
C TRP A 36 9.78 -16.99 -3.74
N VAL A 37 8.63 -16.55 -3.28
CA VAL A 37 7.35 -16.70 -3.97
C VAL A 37 6.68 -15.33 -3.96
N ARG A 38 5.96 -14.98 -5.03
CA ARG A 38 5.30 -13.68 -5.10
C ARG A 38 3.83 -13.83 -5.46
N GLN A 39 3.06 -12.82 -5.12
CA GLN A 39 1.65 -12.73 -5.50
C GLN A 39 1.36 -11.32 -6.00
N ALA A 40 1.10 -11.21 -7.30
CA ALA A 40 0.69 -9.95 -7.91
C ALA A 40 -0.77 -9.64 -7.52
N PRO A 41 -1.17 -8.36 -7.53
CA PRO A 41 -2.53 -7.97 -7.15
C PRO A 41 -3.58 -8.72 -7.96
N GLY A 42 -4.50 -9.38 -7.25
CA GLY A 42 -5.59 -10.15 -7.88
C GLY A 42 -5.18 -11.43 -8.59
N LYS A 43 -3.92 -11.86 -8.44
CA LYS A 43 -3.38 -13.07 -9.08
C LYS A 43 -3.06 -14.14 -8.04
N GLY A 44 -2.74 -15.34 -8.52
CA GLY A 44 -2.30 -16.43 -7.67
C GLY A 44 -0.83 -16.31 -7.29
N LEU A 45 -0.37 -17.26 -6.49
CA LEU A 45 1.03 -17.34 -6.10
C LEU A 45 1.87 -17.81 -7.27
N GLU A 46 3.03 -17.21 -7.43
CA GLU A 46 4.03 -17.58 -8.43
C GLU A 46 5.37 -17.83 -7.74
N TRP A 47 5.93 -19.02 -7.93
CA TRP A 47 7.26 -19.32 -7.46
C TRP A 47 8.28 -18.53 -8.29
N VAL A 48 9.23 -17.90 -7.60
CA VAL A 48 10.22 -17.00 -8.23
C VAL A 48 11.60 -17.65 -8.30
N SER A 49 12.08 -18.14 -7.16
CA SER A 49 13.46 -18.63 -7.06
C SER A 49 13.61 -19.52 -5.85
N ALA A 50 14.57 -20.43 -5.91
CA ALA A 50 14.96 -21.28 -4.79
C ALA A 50 16.47 -21.45 -4.73
N ILE A 51 16.96 -21.67 -3.51
CA ILE A 51 18.36 -21.99 -3.26
C ILE A 51 18.44 -23.19 -2.31
N TRP A 52 19.19 -24.19 -2.72
CA TRP A 52 19.44 -25.38 -1.91
C TRP A 52 20.40 -25.12 -0.78
N ALA A 53 20.43 -26.01 0.19
CA ALA A 53 21.44 -25.98 1.25
C ALA A 53 22.87 -25.97 0.70
N SER A 54 23.08 -26.66 -0.42
CA SER A 54 24.36 -26.73 -1.13
C SER A 54 24.74 -25.44 -1.86
N GLY A 55 23.77 -24.49 -2.02
CA GLY A 55 23.98 -23.26 -2.74
C GLY A 55 23.51 -23.28 -4.19
N GLU A 56 23.01 -24.41 -4.70
CA GLU A 56 22.43 -24.45 -6.04
C GLU A 56 21.21 -23.55 -6.15
N GLN A 57 21.14 -22.78 -7.23
CA GLN A 57 20.13 -21.75 -7.46
C GLN A 57 19.23 -22.12 -8.63
N TYR A 58 17.95 -21.86 -8.48
CA TYR A 58 16.94 -22.10 -9.50
C TYR A 58 16.03 -20.90 -9.63
N TYR A 59 15.59 -20.62 -10.85
CA TYR A 59 14.80 -19.43 -11.18
C TYR A 59 13.64 -19.77 -12.09
N ALA A 60 12.51 -19.09 -11.89
CA ALA A 60 11.43 -19.09 -12.86
C ALA A 60 11.89 -18.36 -14.13
N ASP A 61 11.35 -18.79 -15.29
CA ASP A 61 11.73 -18.19 -16.57
C ASP A 61 11.45 -16.69 -16.61
N SER A 62 10.41 -16.25 -15.93
CA SER A 62 10.02 -14.83 -15.90
C SER A 62 11.05 -13.91 -15.26
N VAL A 63 11.99 -14.47 -14.46
CA VAL A 63 12.97 -13.65 -13.71
C VAL A 63 14.42 -14.01 -14.05
N LYS A 64 14.65 -15.03 -14.84
CA LYS A 64 16.02 -15.45 -15.21
C LYS A 64 16.80 -14.31 -15.83
N GLY A 65 18.07 -14.17 -15.41
CA GLY A 65 18.95 -13.11 -15.89
C GLY A 65 18.74 -11.77 -15.24
N ARG A 66 17.69 -11.58 -14.46
CA ARG A 66 17.38 -10.33 -13.78
C ARG A 66 17.46 -10.44 -12.26
N PHE A 67 17.05 -11.57 -11.71
CA PHE A 67 17.03 -11.81 -10.26
C PHE A 67 18.15 -12.77 -9.87
N THR A 68 18.70 -12.54 -8.68
CA THR A 68 19.73 -13.42 -8.10
C THR A 68 19.37 -13.73 -6.66
N ILE A 69 19.21 -15.00 -6.35
CA ILE A 69 19.01 -15.49 -4.99
C ILE A 69 20.35 -15.79 -4.34
N SER A 70 20.49 -15.52 -3.07
CA SER A 70 21.67 -15.85 -2.30
C SER A 70 21.29 -16.10 -0.85
N ARG A 71 22.22 -16.69 -0.08
CA ARG A 71 22.03 -16.94 1.34
C ARG A 71 23.30 -16.68 2.10
N ASP A 72 23.15 -16.20 3.33
CA ASP A 72 24.25 -16.06 4.30
C ASP A 72 23.88 -16.90 5.53
N ASN A 73 24.46 -18.11 5.58
CA ASN A 73 24.16 -19.03 6.68
C ASN A 73 24.65 -18.54 8.02
N SER A 74 25.68 -17.70 8.05
CA SER A 74 26.20 -17.12 9.30
C SER A 74 25.23 -16.11 9.91
N LYS A 75 24.39 -15.48 9.08
CA LYS A 75 23.38 -14.51 9.49
C LYS A 75 21.95 -15.07 9.45
N ASN A 76 21.78 -16.33 9.05
CA ASN A 76 20.47 -16.94 8.85
C ASN A 76 19.56 -16.07 7.96
N THR A 77 20.12 -15.54 6.89
CA THR A 77 19.43 -14.59 6.02
C THR A 77 19.42 -15.07 4.57
N LEU A 78 18.25 -14.96 3.94
CA LEU A 78 18.04 -15.21 2.52
C LEU A 78 17.90 -13.85 1.82
N TYR A 79 18.45 -13.74 0.61
CA TYR A 79 18.40 -12.51 -0.17
C TYR A 79 17.82 -12.75 -1.56
N LEU A 80 17.20 -11.72 -2.10
CA LEU A 80 16.82 -11.68 -3.51
C LEU A 80 17.23 -10.32 -4.08
N GLN A 81 18.25 -10.33 -4.94
CA GLN A 81 18.66 -9.15 -5.68
C GLN A 81 17.82 -9.08 -6.95
N MET A 82 17.04 -8.03 -7.10
CA MET A 82 16.16 -7.84 -8.25
C MET A 82 16.67 -6.68 -9.08
N ASN A 83 17.06 -6.96 -10.32
CA ASN A 83 17.54 -5.95 -11.26
C ASN A 83 16.60 -5.88 -12.46
N SER A 84 16.70 -4.78 -13.21
CA SER A 84 15.90 -4.56 -14.43
C SER A 84 14.41 -4.82 -14.16
N LEU A 85 13.92 -4.24 -13.09
CA LEU A 85 12.54 -4.45 -12.64
C LEU A 85 11.54 -3.93 -13.66
N ARG A 86 10.44 -4.65 -13.80
CA ARG A 86 9.34 -4.38 -14.74
C ARG A 86 8.06 -4.18 -13.96
N ALA A 87 7.07 -3.52 -14.59
CA ALA A 87 5.77 -3.30 -13.96
C ALA A 87 5.12 -4.62 -13.51
N GLU A 88 5.26 -5.69 -14.29
CA GLU A 88 4.74 -7.02 -13.96
C GLU A 88 5.44 -7.71 -12.78
N ASP A 89 6.54 -7.16 -12.28
CA ASP A 89 7.19 -7.65 -11.06
C ASP A 89 6.53 -7.11 -9.80
N THR A 90 5.59 -6.19 -9.92
CA THR A 90 4.81 -5.67 -8.80
C THR A 90 4.04 -6.79 -8.13
N ALA A 91 4.35 -7.03 -6.85
CA ALA A 91 3.75 -8.11 -6.07
C ALA A 91 4.15 -8.01 -4.61
N VAL A 92 3.46 -8.77 -3.75
CA VAL A 92 3.95 -9.08 -2.43
C VAL A 92 4.90 -10.28 -2.57
N TYR A 93 6.12 -10.13 -2.07
CA TYR A 93 7.14 -11.18 -2.11
C TYR A 93 7.24 -11.86 -0.77
N TYR A 94 7.13 -13.18 -0.78
CA TYR A 94 7.19 -14.02 0.42
C TYR A 94 8.44 -14.86 0.40
N CYS A 95 9.08 -14.95 1.54
CA CYS A 95 10.12 -15.91 1.85
C CYS A 95 9.46 -17.20 2.34
N ALA A 96 9.89 -18.35 1.85
CA ALA A 96 9.32 -19.64 2.24
C ALA A 96 10.43 -20.65 2.53
N LYS A 97 10.22 -21.45 3.56
CA LYS A 97 11.09 -22.57 3.89
C LYS A 97 10.65 -23.76 3.06
N GLY A 98 11.55 -24.28 2.23
CA GLY A 98 11.27 -25.38 1.33
C GLY A 98 11.38 -25.02 -0.13
N TRP A 99 10.93 -25.93 -0.99
CA TRP A 99 10.98 -25.80 -2.44
C TRP A 99 9.76 -26.43 -3.11
N LEU A 100 9.25 -25.77 -4.13
CA LEU A 100 8.13 -26.18 -5.01
C LEU A 100 7.13 -27.14 -4.36
N GLY A 101 6.03 -26.63 -3.84
CA GLY A 101 4.93 -27.43 -3.29
C GLY A 101 5.18 -28.04 -1.92
N ASN A 102 6.38 -27.89 -1.38
CA ASN A 102 6.79 -28.44 -0.10
C ASN A 102 7.19 -27.34 0.89
N PHE A 103 6.36 -26.29 0.96
CA PHE A 103 6.63 -25.16 1.84
C PHE A 103 6.01 -25.42 3.21
N ASP A 104 6.87 -25.44 4.25
CA ASP A 104 6.42 -25.65 5.62
C ASP A 104 5.96 -24.33 6.26
N TYR A 105 6.67 -23.24 5.98
CA TYR A 105 6.47 -21.95 6.61
C TYR A 105 6.68 -20.82 5.62
N TRP A 106 5.94 -19.72 5.84
CA TRP A 106 5.97 -18.53 5.01
C TRP A 106 6.14 -17.31 5.90
N GLY A 107 6.78 -16.28 5.38
CA GLY A 107 6.82 -14.97 6.02
C GLY A 107 5.53 -14.19 5.80
N GLN A 108 5.51 -12.97 6.30
CA GLN A 108 4.35 -12.05 6.15
C GLN A 108 4.34 -11.36 4.81
N GLY A 109 5.46 -11.34 4.11
CA GLY A 109 5.60 -10.70 2.82
C GLY A 109 6.10 -9.26 2.90
N THR A 110 6.69 -8.81 1.80
CA THR A 110 7.11 -7.42 1.62
C THR A 110 6.63 -6.95 0.25
N LEU A 111 6.02 -5.76 0.20
CA LEU A 111 5.44 -5.24 -1.04
C LEU A 111 6.49 -4.57 -1.90
N VAL A 112 6.55 -4.99 -3.16
CA VAL A 112 7.37 -4.35 -4.20
C VAL A 112 6.43 -3.75 -5.23
N THR A 113 6.54 -2.44 -5.46
CA THR A 113 5.76 -1.73 -6.47
C THR A 113 6.71 -1.15 -7.51
N VAL A 114 6.55 -1.57 -8.75
CA VAL A 114 7.34 -1.08 -9.88
C VAL A 114 6.42 -0.21 -10.73
N SER A 115 6.66 1.09 -10.71
CA SER A 115 5.80 2.06 -11.36
C SER A 115 6.58 3.27 -11.84
N SER A 116 6.25 3.76 -13.01
CA SER A 116 6.78 5.01 -13.56
C SER A 116 5.95 6.22 -13.15
N ALA A 117 4.90 6.02 -12.35
CA ALA A 117 4.04 7.11 -11.90
C ALA A 117 4.84 8.14 -11.11
N SER A 118 4.62 9.41 -11.45
CA SER A 118 5.24 10.54 -10.74
C SER A 118 4.36 10.96 -9.57
N ASP A 119 4.97 11.53 -8.53
CA ASP A 119 4.22 12.09 -7.42
C ASP A 119 3.25 13.16 -7.93
N ALA A 120 2.02 13.10 -7.45
CA ALA A 120 0.97 14.05 -7.79
C ALA A 120 0.18 14.43 -6.55
N ALA A 121 0.02 15.73 -6.32
CA ALA A 121 -0.78 16.23 -5.20
C ALA A 121 -2.27 16.03 -5.47
N PRO A 122 -3.08 15.75 -4.43
CA PRO A 122 -4.52 15.63 -4.62
C PRO A 122 -5.16 16.97 -4.92
N THR A 123 -6.20 16.95 -5.76
CA THR A 123 -7.14 18.06 -5.90
C THR A 123 -8.29 17.80 -4.94
N VAL A 124 -8.44 18.67 -3.96
CA VAL A 124 -9.38 18.48 -2.85
C VAL A 124 -10.61 19.35 -3.05
N SER A 125 -11.80 18.76 -2.89
CA SER A 125 -13.09 19.46 -3.00
C SER A 125 -13.98 19.02 -1.84
N ILE A 126 -14.66 19.99 -1.21
CA ILE A 126 -15.57 19.70 -0.12
C ILE A 126 -17.01 20.06 -0.55
N PHE A 127 -17.97 19.25 -0.12
CA PHE A 127 -19.38 19.40 -0.48
C PHE A 127 -20.26 19.34 0.77
N PRO A 128 -21.07 20.38 1.00
CA PRO A 128 -22.07 20.35 2.06
C PRO A 128 -23.14 19.28 1.80
N PRO A 129 -23.92 18.89 2.82
CA PRO A 129 -25.09 18.04 2.62
C PRO A 129 -26.08 18.68 1.63
N SER A 130 -26.71 17.83 0.83
CA SER A 130 -27.78 18.29 -0.05
C SER A 130 -29.03 18.67 0.75
N SER A 131 -29.82 19.58 0.23
CA SER A 131 -31.10 19.96 0.86
C SER A 131 -32.04 18.75 0.95
N GLU A 132 -32.02 17.87 -0.03
CA GLU A 132 -32.84 16.64 -0.04
C GLU A 132 -32.47 15.71 1.11
N GLN A 133 -31.18 15.52 1.37
CA GLN A 133 -30.73 14.69 2.50
C GLN A 133 -31.15 15.31 3.82
N LEU A 134 -30.98 16.61 3.98
CA LEU A 134 -31.38 17.32 5.20
C LEU A 134 -32.87 17.15 5.48
N THR A 135 -33.70 17.15 4.45
CA THR A 135 -35.13 16.90 4.59
C THR A 135 -35.42 15.54 5.21
N SER A 136 -34.57 14.54 4.97
CA SER A 136 -34.73 13.19 5.52
C SER A 136 -34.11 13.01 6.90
N GLY A 137 -33.48 14.04 7.45
CA GLY A 137 -32.93 14.00 8.81
C GLY A 137 -31.46 13.60 8.91
N GLY A 138 -30.79 13.37 7.79
CA GLY A 138 -29.36 13.05 7.74
C GLY A 138 -28.54 14.21 7.19
N ALA A 139 -27.23 14.17 7.43
CA ALA A 139 -26.31 15.17 6.91
C ALA A 139 -24.95 14.53 6.64
N SER A 140 -24.63 14.33 5.37
CA SER A 140 -23.30 13.84 4.97
C SER A 140 -22.50 14.96 4.35
N VAL A 141 -21.29 15.16 4.88
CA VAL A 141 -20.31 16.09 4.31
C VAL A 141 -19.28 15.25 3.57
N VAL A 142 -19.02 15.59 2.32
CA VAL A 142 -18.15 14.79 1.46
C VAL A 142 -16.93 15.59 1.06
N CYS A 143 -15.78 14.94 1.13
CA CYS A 143 -14.52 15.47 0.65
C CYS A 143 -13.99 14.53 -0.41
N PHE A 144 -13.74 15.04 -1.63
CA PHE A 144 -13.07 14.30 -2.69
C PHE A 144 -11.63 14.73 -2.81
N LEU A 145 -10.75 13.73 -2.91
CA LEU A 145 -9.32 13.92 -3.08
C LEU A 145 -8.95 13.20 -4.36
N ASN A 146 -8.72 13.96 -5.43
CA ASN A 146 -8.64 13.40 -6.78
C ASN A 146 -7.24 13.43 -7.37
N ASN A 147 -6.91 12.36 -8.09
CA ASN A 147 -5.74 12.26 -8.97
C ASN A 147 -4.41 12.50 -8.25
N PHE A 148 -4.18 11.75 -7.18
CA PHE A 148 -2.92 11.83 -6.43
C PHE A 148 -2.10 10.55 -6.57
N TYR A 149 -0.80 10.67 -6.34
CA TYR A 149 0.14 9.56 -6.29
C TYR A 149 1.29 9.90 -5.35
N PRO A 150 1.75 9.00 -4.49
CA PRO A 150 1.29 7.61 -4.26
C PRO A 150 -0.05 7.53 -3.51
N LYS A 151 -0.52 6.29 -3.33
CA LYS A 151 -1.85 6.00 -2.75
C LYS A 151 -2.02 6.44 -1.31
N ASP A 152 -0.93 6.44 -0.52
CA ASP A 152 -0.99 6.76 0.89
C ASP A 152 -1.39 8.21 1.10
N ILE A 153 -2.46 8.42 1.85
CA ILE A 153 -2.99 9.74 2.16
C ILE A 153 -3.75 9.68 3.48
N ASN A 154 -3.70 10.77 4.23
CA ASN A 154 -4.41 10.92 5.48
C ASN A 154 -5.43 12.05 5.35
N VAL A 155 -6.65 11.81 5.83
CA VAL A 155 -7.71 12.80 5.85
C VAL A 155 -8.14 13.04 7.29
N LYS A 156 -8.20 14.31 7.67
CA LYS A 156 -8.66 14.73 8.99
C LYS A 156 -9.88 15.64 8.82
N TRP A 157 -10.93 15.37 9.58
CA TRP A 157 -12.10 16.21 9.63
C TRP A 157 -12.07 17.09 10.87
N LYS A 158 -12.44 18.35 10.71
CA LYS A 158 -12.61 19.29 11.82
C LYS A 158 -13.96 19.95 11.75
N ILE A 159 -14.64 20.02 12.88
CA ILE A 159 -15.90 20.72 13.06
C ILE A 159 -15.65 21.85 14.05
N ASP A 160 -15.85 23.09 13.62
CA ASP A 160 -15.57 24.30 14.43
C ASP A 160 -14.16 24.25 15.05
N GLY A 161 -13.18 23.75 14.28
CA GLY A 161 -11.79 23.66 14.69
C GLY A 161 -11.40 22.44 15.50
N SER A 162 -12.35 21.60 15.90
CA SER A 162 -12.08 20.39 16.68
C SER A 162 -12.10 19.16 15.78
N GLU A 163 -11.12 18.27 15.97
CA GLU A 163 -11.03 17.04 15.19
C GLU A 163 -12.23 16.13 15.46
N ARG A 164 -12.76 15.54 14.39
CA ARG A 164 -13.86 14.57 14.46
C ARG A 164 -13.41 13.27 13.84
N GLN A 165 -13.49 12.16 14.60
CA GLN A 165 -13.08 10.83 14.15
C GLN A 165 -14.25 9.89 13.89
N ASN A 166 -15.34 10.04 14.62
CA ASN A 166 -16.51 9.17 14.49
C ASN A 166 -17.38 9.57 13.30
N GLY A 167 -17.93 8.57 12.62
CA GLY A 167 -18.83 8.77 11.50
C GLY A 167 -18.15 9.04 10.18
N VAL A 168 -16.86 8.74 10.07
CA VAL A 168 -16.07 8.93 8.85
C VAL A 168 -15.91 7.61 8.11
N LEU A 169 -16.24 7.60 6.82
CA LEU A 169 -16.00 6.47 5.93
C LEU A 169 -15.16 6.93 4.73
N ASN A 170 -14.11 6.20 4.47
CA ASN A 170 -13.18 6.48 3.38
C ASN A 170 -13.23 5.37 2.34
N SER A 171 -13.16 5.73 1.07
CA SER A 171 -13.15 4.77 -0.04
C SER A 171 -12.19 5.24 -1.12
N TRP A 172 -11.30 4.35 -1.56
CA TRP A 172 -10.32 4.59 -2.61
C TRP A 172 -10.74 3.94 -3.91
N THR A 173 -10.42 4.61 -5.02
CA THR A 173 -10.51 3.97 -6.34
C THR A 173 -9.36 2.99 -6.53
N ASP A 174 -9.49 2.11 -7.51
CA ASP A 174 -8.34 1.40 -8.06
C ASP A 174 -7.45 2.40 -8.81
N GLN A 175 -6.19 2.03 -9.01
CA GLN A 175 -5.27 2.89 -9.75
C GLN A 175 -5.79 3.14 -11.17
N ASP A 176 -5.77 4.40 -11.58
CA ASP A 176 -6.21 4.78 -12.92
C ASP A 176 -5.25 4.21 -13.96
N SER A 177 -5.80 3.57 -14.99
CA SER A 177 -5.00 2.89 -16.03
C SER A 177 -4.28 3.86 -16.97
N LYS A 178 -4.71 5.12 -17.02
CA LYS A 178 -4.15 6.12 -17.91
C LYS A 178 -3.09 6.98 -17.29
N ASP A 179 -3.36 7.51 -16.08
CA ASP A 179 -2.44 8.43 -15.42
C ASP A 179 -1.77 7.85 -14.16
N SER A 180 -2.09 6.60 -13.81
CA SER A 180 -1.55 5.87 -12.66
C SER A 180 -1.85 6.51 -11.30
N THR A 181 -2.82 7.42 -11.25
CA THR A 181 -3.21 8.09 -10.01
C THR A 181 -4.31 7.34 -9.29
N TYR A 182 -4.53 7.75 -8.04
CA TYR A 182 -5.62 7.31 -7.20
C TYR A 182 -6.52 8.47 -6.88
N SER A 183 -7.77 8.16 -6.54
CA SER A 183 -8.70 9.13 -5.97
C SER A 183 -9.37 8.48 -4.77
N MET A 184 -9.84 9.32 -3.85
CA MET A 184 -10.60 8.82 -2.70
C MET A 184 -11.70 9.78 -2.33
N SER A 185 -12.72 9.25 -1.67
CA SER A 185 -13.74 10.03 -1.00
C SER A 185 -13.67 9.80 0.49
N SER A 186 -13.89 10.86 1.25
CA SER A 186 -14.07 10.79 2.70
C SER A 186 -15.43 11.39 3.03
N THR A 187 -16.27 10.63 3.70
CA THR A 187 -17.63 11.04 4.01
C THR A 187 -17.81 11.10 5.53
N LEU A 188 -18.17 12.27 6.02
CA LEU A 188 -18.53 12.49 7.42
C LEU A 188 -20.05 12.50 7.52
N THR A 189 -20.62 11.53 8.24
CA THR A 189 -22.07 11.40 8.41
C THR A 189 -22.48 11.84 9.79
N LEU A 190 -23.40 12.80 9.84
CA LEU A 190 -23.98 13.37 11.05
C LEU A 190 -25.49 13.27 10.95
N THR A 191 -26.19 13.46 12.08
CA THR A 191 -27.61 13.77 12.06
C THR A 191 -27.81 15.24 11.62
N LYS A 192 -28.96 15.54 11.08
CA LYS A 192 -29.31 16.92 10.74
C LYS A 192 -29.16 17.83 11.97
N ASP A 193 -29.62 17.40 13.12
CA ASP A 193 -29.58 18.19 14.36
C ASP A 193 -28.15 18.50 14.76
N GLU A 194 -27.26 17.53 14.67
CA GLU A 194 -25.84 17.73 14.97
C GLU A 194 -25.19 18.66 13.97
N TYR A 195 -25.49 18.47 12.68
CA TYR A 195 -24.97 19.32 11.61
C TYR A 195 -25.34 20.78 11.83
N GLU A 196 -26.58 21.06 12.24
CA GLU A 196 -27.06 22.40 12.43
C GLU A 196 -26.55 23.09 13.70
N ARG A 197 -25.93 22.35 14.61
CA ARG A 197 -25.32 22.89 15.83
C ARG A 197 -23.92 23.48 15.61
N HIS A 198 -23.35 23.29 14.43
CA HIS A 198 -22.00 23.75 14.12
C HIS A 198 -21.98 24.52 12.82
N ASN A 199 -20.93 25.32 12.62
CA ASN A 199 -20.84 26.20 11.47
C ASN A 199 -19.72 25.83 10.51
N SER A 200 -18.51 25.60 11.00
CA SER A 200 -17.32 25.39 10.16
C SER A 200 -17.04 23.90 10.00
N TYR A 201 -16.93 23.45 8.75
CA TYR A 201 -16.60 22.07 8.40
C TYR A 201 -15.36 22.06 7.52
N THR A 202 -14.35 21.32 7.94
CA THR A 202 -13.03 21.33 7.31
C THR A 202 -12.56 19.92 7.02
N CYS A 203 -12.04 19.72 5.82
CA CYS A 203 -11.34 18.52 5.38
C CYS A 203 -9.87 18.88 5.19
N GLU A 204 -8.96 18.18 5.87
CA GLU A 204 -7.53 18.37 5.75
C GLU A 204 -6.90 17.10 5.20
N ALA A 205 -6.17 17.23 4.10
CA ALA A 205 -5.47 16.12 3.46
C ALA A 205 -3.97 16.25 3.65
N THR A 206 -3.33 15.22 4.19
CA THR A 206 -1.88 15.14 4.33
C THR A 206 -1.35 14.11 3.36
N HIS A 207 -0.45 14.53 2.49
CA HIS A 207 0.14 13.69 1.45
C HIS A 207 1.62 14.02 1.34
N LYS A 208 2.44 13.06 0.89
CA LYS A 208 3.89 13.26 0.81
C LYS A 208 4.31 14.42 -0.11
N THR A 209 3.44 14.85 -1.01
CA THR A 209 3.73 15.94 -1.96
C THR A 209 3.80 17.30 -1.31
N SER A 210 3.40 17.43 -0.05
CA SER A 210 3.49 18.70 0.68
C SER A 210 3.76 18.48 2.16
N THR A 211 4.55 19.37 2.76
CA THR A 211 4.78 19.39 4.20
C THR A 211 3.60 19.99 4.95
N SER A 212 2.73 20.72 4.25
CA SER A 212 1.54 21.33 4.83
C SER A 212 0.28 20.60 4.34
N PRO A 213 -0.73 20.41 5.19
CA PRO A 213 -1.99 19.82 4.74
C PRO A 213 -2.69 20.70 3.70
N ILE A 214 -3.39 20.07 2.77
CA ILE A 214 -4.32 20.76 1.87
C ILE A 214 -5.64 20.86 2.61
N VAL A 215 -6.13 22.10 2.78
CA VAL A 215 -7.30 22.38 3.61
C VAL A 215 -8.43 22.91 2.74
N LYS A 216 -9.60 22.29 2.85
CA LYS A 216 -10.84 22.79 2.25
C LYS A 216 -11.92 22.85 3.33
N SER A 217 -12.67 23.92 3.33
CA SER A 217 -13.70 24.14 4.33
C SER A 217 -14.87 24.94 3.77
N PHE A 218 -15.98 24.87 4.46
CA PHE A 218 -17.11 25.75 4.23
C PHE A 218 -17.76 26.14 5.56
N ASN A 219 -18.48 27.22 5.55
CA ASN A 219 -19.31 27.63 6.67
C ASN A 219 -20.77 27.37 6.32
N ARG A 220 -21.47 26.68 7.19
CA ARG A 220 -22.87 26.31 6.97
C ARG A 220 -23.76 27.53 6.73
N ASN A 221 -23.51 28.65 7.42
CA ASN A 221 -24.31 29.86 7.27
C ASN A 221 -24.08 30.65 5.98
N GLU A 222 -23.09 30.21 5.18
CA GLU A 222 -22.76 30.82 3.89
C GLU A 222 -23.30 30.01 2.71
N CYS A 223 -23.95 28.90 3.00
CA CYS A 223 -24.52 28.03 1.97
C CYS A 223 -25.92 28.51 1.53
#